data_7e082936722d595318e7f40bdc251fc2
#
_entry.id   7e082936722d595318e7f40bdc251fc2
#
_cell.length_a   1.000
_cell.length_b   1.000
_cell.length_c   1.000
_cell.angle_alpha   90.00
_cell.angle_beta   90.00
_cell.angle_gamma   90.00
#
_symmetry.space_group_name_H-M   'P 1'
#
loop_
_entity.id
_entity.type
_entity.pdbx_description
1 polymer ?
#
loop_
_entity_poly.entity_id
_entity_poly.type
_entity_poly.pdbx_seq_one_letter_code
_entity_poly.pdbx_strand_id
1 'polypeptide(L)'
;MHGNRDFLLGQTFAKACGMTLLADPTVLVFDTQRWLLSHGDALCLEDADYQQFRTLVRSAQWQQDFLAKPLVQRQAMARELRAQSQARKASGAVYADVDRSAALHWLQACDASTLIHGHTHLPADHTLHSVGGSTHLRRVLSDWDASAQPPRLRVLRLQCTQAPQRIDLAVSGLE
;
A
#
# COMPACT_ATOMS: atom_id res chain seq x y z
N MET A 1 4.09 0.27 -7.46
CA MET A 1 4.26 1.44 -6.55
C MET A 1 5.04 1.04 -5.31
N HIS A 2 5.62 2.01 -4.64
CA HIS A 2 6.36 1.75 -3.41
C HIS A 2 5.42 1.58 -2.21
N GLY A 3 5.69 0.58 -1.39
CA GLY A 3 5.13 0.46 -0.05
C GLY A 3 5.99 1.16 1.02
N ASN A 4 5.65 0.91 2.27
CA ASN A 4 6.32 1.52 3.42
C ASN A 4 7.68 0.86 3.78
N ARG A 5 8.09 -0.19 3.08
CA ARG A 5 9.33 -0.94 3.34
C ARG A 5 10.26 -1.07 2.13
N ASP A 6 9.80 -0.75 0.94
CA ASP A 6 10.51 -0.94 -0.33
C ASP A 6 10.72 0.37 -1.12
N PHE A 7 10.58 1.51 -0.44
CA PHE A 7 10.69 2.87 -1.01
C PHE A 7 12.07 3.19 -1.62
N LEU A 8 13.08 2.36 -1.36
CA LEU A 8 14.41 2.45 -1.97
C LEU A 8 14.56 1.62 -3.24
N LEU A 9 13.53 0.88 -3.65
CA LEU A 9 13.52 0.13 -4.88
C LEU A 9 13.56 1.09 -6.06
N GLY A 10 14.71 1.13 -6.77
CA GLY A 10 14.97 2.11 -7.84
C GLY A 10 14.66 1.57 -9.23
N GLN A 11 14.67 2.47 -10.21
CA GLN A 11 14.39 2.16 -11.62
C GLN A 11 15.35 1.11 -12.21
N THR A 12 16.62 1.13 -11.81
CA THR A 12 17.62 0.15 -12.29
C THR A 12 17.23 -1.26 -11.90
N PHE A 13 16.82 -1.47 -10.63
CA PHE A 13 16.36 -2.78 -10.17
C PHE A 13 15.05 -3.17 -10.85
N ALA A 14 14.08 -2.26 -10.91
CA ALA A 14 12.80 -2.51 -11.57
C ALA A 14 12.99 -2.95 -13.03
N LYS A 15 13.84 -2.24 -13.78
CA LYS A 15 14.18 -2.59 -15.16
C LYS A 15 14.85 -3.96 -15.28
N ALA A 16 15.78 -4.29 -14.38
CA ALA A 16 16.45 -5.59 -14.38
C ALA A 16 15.48 -6.76 -14.10
N CYS A 17 14.41 -6.52 -13.33
CA CYS A 17 13.36 -7.51 -13.03
C CYS A 17 12.17 -7.47 -14.00
N GLY A 18 12.20 -6.65 -15.05
CA GLY A 18 11.06 -6.47 -15.95
C GLY A 18 9.84 -5.81 -15.31
N MET A 19 10.02 -5.07 -14.20
CA MET A 19 8.94 -4.40 -13.48
C MET A 19 8.79 -2.95 -13.92
N THR A 20 7.55 -2.44 -13.86
CA THR A 20 7.25 -1.02 -13.96
C THR A 20 6.89 -0.47 -12.58
N LEU A 21 7.64 0.54 -12.10
CA LEU A 21 7.30 1.27 -10.89
C LEU A 21 6.21 2.28 -11.19
N LEU A 22 5.02 2.03 -10.66
CA LEU A 22 3.90 2.94 -10.77
C LEU A 22 4.04 4.09 -9.77
N ALA A 23 3.50 5.25 -10.11
CA ALA A 23 3.26 6.33 -9.16
C ALA A 23 2.24 5.91 -8.09
N ASP A 24 2.22 6.60 -6.96
CA ASP A 24 1.24 6.40 -5.89
C ASP A 24 0.56 7.74 -5.56
N PRO A 25 -0.73 7.91 -5.88
CA PRO A 25 -1.62 6.94 -6.51
C PRO A 25 -1.47 6.82 -8.04
N THR A 26 -2.01 5.73 -8.61
CA THR A 26 -2.11 5.50 -10.06
C THR A 26 -3.54 5.14 -10.46
N VAL A 27 -4.03 5.72 -11.55
CA VAL A 27 -5.32 5.33 -12.14
C VAL A 27 -5.12 4.14 -13.09
N LEU A 28 -5.83 3.06 -12.81
CA LEU A 28 -6.00 1.92 -13.70
C LEU A 28 -7.34 2.07 -14.43
N VAL A 29 -7.31 2.12 -15.77
CA VAL A 29 -8.52 2.01 -16.57
C VAL A 29 -8.68 0.55 -16.99
N PHE A 30 -9.74 -0.08 -16.52
CA PHE A 30 -10.05 -1.48 -16.81
C PHE A 30 -11.55 -1.66 -16.96
N ASP A 31 -11.99 -2.27 -18.07
CA ASP A 31 -13.40 -2.51 -18.41
C ASP A 31 -14.25 -1.23 -18.32
N THR A 32 -13.81 -0.16 -18.98
CA THR A 32 -14.44 1.19 -18.99
C THR A 32 -14.51 1.88 -17.61
N GLN A 33 -14.08 1.23 -16.54
CA GLN A 33 -14.07 1.79 -15.19
C GLN A 33 -12.68 2.34 -14.83
N ARG A 34 -12.69 3.38 -14.01
CA ARG A 34 -11.48 3.99 -13.45
C ARG A 34 -11.31 3.54 -11.99
N TRP A 35 -10.20 2.86 -11.76
CA TRP A 35 -9.79 2.35 -10.45
C TRP A 35 -8.60 3.16 -9.96
N LEU A 36 -8.62 3.63 -8.73
CA LEU A 36 -7.48 4.29 -8.12
C LEU A 36 -6.69 3.26 -7.31
N LEU A 37 -5.44 3.05 -7.68
CA LEU A 37 -4.54 2.14 -6.99
C LEU A 37 -3.60 2.95 -6.08
N SER A 38 -3.45 2.54 -4.84
CA SER A 38 -2.52 3.13 -3.89
C SER A 38 -1.92 2.08 -2.97
N HIS A 39 -0.72 2.34 -2.43
CA HIS A 39 -0.28 1.56 -1.28
C HIS A 39 -1.19 1.81 -0.07
N GLY A 40 -1.66 3.04 0.11
CA GLY A 40 -2.59 3.44 1.17
C GLY A 40 -1.93 4.20 2.32
N ASP A 41 -0.64 4.09 2.52
CA ASP A 41 0.10 4.70 3.62
C ASP A 41 0.03 6.23 3.65
N ALA A 42 -0.08 6.85 2.47
CA ALA A 42 -0.20 8.31 2.35
C ALA A 42 -1.52 8.85 2.91
N LEU A 43 -2.54 8.00 3.04
CA LEU A 43 -3.87 8.36 3.49
C LEU A 43 -4.10 8.09 5.00
N CYS A 44 -3.14 7.50 5.71
CA CYS A 44 -3.21 7.28 7.16
C CYS A 44 -2.77 8.55 7.89
N LEU A 45 -3.57 9.61 7.81
CA LEU A 45 -3.20 10.97 8.23
C LEU A 45 -3.03 11.13 9.75
N GLU A 46 -3.75 10.33 10.54
CA GLU A 46 -3.67 10.38 12.00
C GLU A 46 -2.34 9.83 12.56
N ASP A 47 -1.58 9.04 11.77
CA ASP A 47 -0.24 8.58 12.14
C ASP A 47 0.82 9.64 11.76
N ALA A 48 0.82 10.77 12.49
CA ALA A 48 1.67 11.91 12.20
C ALA A 48 3.17 11.55 12.17
N ASP A 49 3.63 10.71 13.10
CA ASP A 49 5.02 10.26 13.17
C ASP A 49 5.41 9.49 11.90
N TYR A 50 4.52 8.59 11.47
CA TYR A 50 4.75 7.86 10.24
C TYR A 50 4.74 8.78 9.01
N GLN A 51 3.83 9.76 8.92
CA GLN A 51 3.80 10.71 7.80
C GLN A 51 5.07 11.56 7.72
N GLN A 52 5.63 11.99 8.85
CA GLN A 52 6.91 12.66 8.89
C GLN A 52 8.05 11.77 8.40
N PHE A 53 8.12 10.54 8.93
CA PHE A 53 9.09 9.54 8.47
C PHE A 53 8.94 9.26 6.96
N ARG A 54 7.72 9.05 6.48
CA ARG A 54 7.41 8.83 5.07
C ARG A 54 7.93 9.97 4.18
N THR A 55 7.66 11.21 4.57
CA THR A 55 8.11 12.40 3.84
C THR A 55 9.64 12.46 3.79
N LEU A 56 10.30 12.20 4.91
CA LEU A 56 11.76 12.21 5.00
C LEU A 56 12.39 11.16 4.07
N VAL A 57 12.01 9.88 4.22
CA VAL A 57 12.67 8.77 3.50
C VAL A 57 12.34 8.71 2.01
N ARG A 58 11.29 9.38 1.59
CA ARG A 58 10.92 9.51 0.17
C ARG A 58 11.51 10.76 -0.48
N SER A 59 12.17 11.63 0.27
CA SER A 59 12.87 12.77 -0.31
C SER A 59 14.09 12.32 -1.10
N ALA A 60 14.34 12.98 -2.24
CA ALA A 60 15.49 12.68 -3.10
C ALA A 60 16.82 12.80 -2.35
N GLN A 61 16.95 13.85 -1.51
CA GLN A 61 18.16 14.09 -0.73
C GLN A 61 18.45 12.95 0.24
N TRP A 62 17.45 12.55 1.05
CA TRP A 62 17.64 11.45 2.00
C TRP A 62 18.01 10.14 1.31
N GLN A 63 17.34 9.83 0.18
CA GLN A 63 17.64 8.61 -0.59
C GLN A 63 19.05 8.62 -1.16
N GLN A 64 19.49 9.76 -1.69
CA GLN A 64 20.85 9.92 -2.21
C GLN A 64 21.87 9.72 -1.09
N ASP A 65 21.70 10.39 0.05
CA ASP A 65 22.61 10.30 1.20
C ASP A 65 22.64 8.89 1.79
N PHE A 66 21.49 8.23 1.85
CA PHE A 66 21.41 6.85 2.33
C PHE A 66 22.11 5.89 1.38
N LEU A 67 21.88 5.99 0.08
CA LEU A 67 22.45 5.09 -0.93
C LEU A 67 23.97 5.31 -1.11
N ALA A 68 24.49 6.48 -0.79
CA ALA A 68 25.94 6.76 -0.77
C ALA A 68 26.69 6.04 0.36
N LYS A 69 25.97 5.59 1.42
CA LYS A 69 26.59 4.87 2.55
C LYS A 69 27.05 3.49 2.16
N PRO A 70 28.13 2.96 2.77
CA PRO A 70 28.53 1.56 2.63
C PRO A 70 27.38 0.58 2.94
N LEU A 71 27.35 -0.54 2.23
CA LEU A 71 26.27 -1.53 2.36
C LEU A 71 26.04 -1.98 3.83
N VAL A 72 27.13 -2.20 4.58
CA VAL A 72 27.07 -2.63 6.00
C VAL A 72 26.32 -1.60 6.84
N GLN A 73 26.56 -0.29 6.62
CA GLN A 73 25.84 0.77 7.34
C GLN A 73 24.36 0.81 6.95
N ARG A 74 24.05 0.69 5.65
CA ARG A 74 22.65 0.63 5.19
C ARG A 74 21.89 -0.55 5.78
N GLN A 75 22.53 -1.71 5.86
CA GLN A 75 21.94 -2.91 6.48
C GLN A 75 21.70 -2.74 7.99
N ALA A 76 22.63 -2.09 8.70
CA ALA A 76 22.48 -1.78 10.12
C ALA A 76 21.29 -0.86 10.36
N MET A 77 21.21 0.25 9.61
CA MET A 77 20.07 1.19 9.68
C MET A 77 18.74 0.53 9.34
N ALA A 78 18.69 -0.33 8.31
CA ALA A 78 17.47 -1.03 7.96
C ALA A 78 17.02 -2.01 9.05
N ARG A 79 17.95 -2.70 9.73
CA ARG A 79 17.64 -3.56 10.89
C ARG A 79 17.08 -2.75 12.06
N GLU A 80 17.68 -1.61 12.35
CA GLU A 80 17.21 -0.71 13.41
C GLU A 80 15.80 -0.20 13.16
N LEU A 81 15.52 0.31 11.96
CA LEU A 81 14.17 0.76 11.56
C LEU A 81 13.12 -0.37 11.67
N ARG A 82 13.51 -1.60 11.31
CA ARG A 82 12.62 -2.77 11.48
C ARG A 82 12.37 -3.08 12.95
N ALA A 83 13.41 -3.04 13.79
CA ALA A 83 13.29 -3.29 15.23
C ALA A 83 12.37 -2.26 15.90
N GLN A 84 12.51 -0.96 15.55
CA GLN A 84 11.64 0.11 16.04
C GLN A 84 10.18 -0.13 15.62
N SER A 85 9.94 -0.48 14.34
CA SER A 85 8.59 -0.81 13.85
C SER A 85 7.98 -2.02 14.55
N GLN A 86 8.78 -3.05 14.85
CA GLN A 86 8.32 -4.24 15.59
C GLN A 86 8.01 -3.90 17.06
N ALA A 87 8.86 -3.12 17.72
CA ALA A 87 8.63 -2.67 19.09
C ALA A 87 7.33 -1.84 19.19
N ARG A 88 7.09 -0.96 18.24
CA ARG A 88 5.83 -0.20 18.16
C ARG A 88 4.60 -1.11 17.99
N LYS A 89 4.70 -2.15 17.17
CA LYS A 89 3.64 -3.17 17.05
C LYS A 89 3.39 -3.91 18.37
N ALA A 90 4.47 -4.33 19.04
CA ALA A 90 4.39 -5.06 20.29
C ALA A 90 3.85 -4.22 21.46
N SER A 91 3.98 -2.89 21.43
CA SER A 91 3.42 -1.99 22.44
C SER A 91 1.90 -1.80 22.35
N GLY A 92 1.23 -2.46 21.39
CA GLY A 92 -0.23 -2.32 21.19
C GLY A 92 -0.64 -1.00 20.56
N ALA A 93 0.28 -0.30 19.91
CA ALA A 93 -0.04 0.93 19.20
C ALA A 93 -1.14 0.70 18.15
N VAL A 94 -2.23 1.46 18.26
CA VAL A 94 -3.29 1.46 17.26
C VAL A 94 -2.78 2.20 16.02
N TYR A 95 -2.77 1.51 14.89
CA TYR A 95 -2.42 2.14 13.61
C TYR A 95 -3.65 2.85 13.04
N ALA A 96 -3.43 4.06 12.55
CA ALA A 96 -4.48 4.81 11.88
C ALA A 96 -4.96 4.08 10.62
N ASP A 97 -6.27 4.04 10.41
CA ASP A 97 -6.83 3.62 9.12
C ASP A 97 -6.72 4.77 8.11
N VAL A 98 -7.05 4.48 6.88
CA VAL A 98 -7.13 5.48 5.81
C VAL A 98 -8.19 6.52 6.13
N ASP A 99 -7.83 7.80 6.09
CA ASP A 99 -8.76 8.92 6.25
C ASP A 99 -9.81 8.92 5.15
N ARG A 100 -11.09 8.92 5.54
CA ARG A 100 -12.22 8.84 4.60
C ARG A 100 -12.30 10.05 3.68
N SER A 101 -12.06 11.23 4.22
CA SER A 101 -12.17 12.49 3.47
C SER A 101 -11.06 12.62 2.45
N ALA A 102 -9.83 12.26 2.84
CA ALA A 102 -8.68 12.23 1.94
C ALA A 102 -8.85 11.19 0.83
N ALA A 103 -9.34 9.98 1.16
CA ALA A 103 -9.64 8.94 0.17
C ALA A 103 -10.70 9.40 -0.83
N LEU A 104 -11.77 10.03 -0.36
CA LEU A 104 -12.83 10.57 -1.20
C LEU A 104 -12.31 11.69 -2.10
N HIS A 105 -11.49 12.59 -1.57
CA HIS A 105 -10.87 13.66 -2.35
C HIS A 105 -10.01 13.09 -3.48
N TRP A 106 -9.19 12.07 -3.21
CA TRP A 106 -8.38 11.42 -4.23
C TRP A 106 -9.23 10.77 -5.33
N LEU A 107 -10.30 10.08 -4.94
CA LEU A 107 -11.23 9.45 -5.87
C LEU A 107 -11.86 10.47 -6.81
N GLN A 108 -12.35 11.59 -6.25
CA GLN A 108 -12.95 12.67 -7.01
C GLN A 108 -11.94 13.37 -7.93
N ALA A 109 -10.74 13.68 -7.43
CA ALA A 109 -9.69 14.33 -8.22
C ALA A 109 -9.22 13.48 -9.40
N CYS A 110 -9.30 12.14 -9.28
CA CYS A 110 -8.92 11.20 -10.33
C CYS A 110 -10.10 10.71 -11.18
N ASP A 111 -11.31 11.17 -10.94
CA ASP A 111 -12.54 10.67 -11.57
C ASP A 111 -12.60 9.12 -11.50
N ALA A 112 -12.33 8.57 -10.32
CA ALA A 112 -12.31 7.13 -10.08
C ALA A 112 -13.46 6.70 -9.17
N SER A 113 -14.06 5.54 -9.47
CA SER A 113 -15.18 5.00 -8.71
C SER A 113 -14.75 4.23 -7.47
N THR A 114 -13.56 3.64 -7.52
CA THR A 114 -13.08 2.71 -6.49
C THR A 114 -11.61 2.93 -6.21
N LEU A 115 -11.26 3.05 -4.92
CA LEU A 115 -9.89 2.99 -4.41
C LEU A 115 -9.56 1.55 -3.98
N ILE A 116 -8.48 1.00 -4.50
CA ILE A 116 -7.91 -0.28 -4.06
C ILE A 116 -6.57 0.03 -3.38
N HIS A 117 -6.42 -0.42 -2.14
CA HIS A 117 -5.18 -0.18 -1.39
C HIS A 117 -4.84 -1.33 -0.43
N GLY A 118 -3.58 -1.35 0.03
CA GLY A 118 -3.06 -2.26 1.04
C GLY A 118 -2.78 -1.56 2.37
N HIS A 119 -1.59 -1.73 2.90
CA HIS A 119 -0.98 -1.10 4.07
C HIS A 119 -1.62 -1.42 5.41
N THR A 120 -2.91 -1.22 5.58
CA THR A 120 -3.59 -1.38 6.88
C THR A 120 -3.80 -2.84 7.27
N HIS A 121 -3.74 -3.75 6.31
CA HIS A 121 -3.99 -5.19 6.51
C HIS A 121 -5.36 -5.51 7.14
N LEU A 122 -6.34 -4.67 6.88
CA LEU A 122 -7.73 -4.81 7.36
C LEU A 122 -8.67 -5.04 6.16
N PRO A 123 -8.66 -6.24 5.54
CA PRO A 123 -9.38 -6.49 4.31
C PRO A 123 -10.89 -6.30 4.49
N ALA A 124 -11.42 -5.26 3.85
CA ALA A 124 -12.83 -4.90 3.88
C ALA A 124 -13.20 -4.06 2.64
N ASP A 125 -14.49 -3.93 2.41
CA ASP A 125 -15.06 -3.02 1.42
C ASP A 125 -15.87 -1.94 2.15
N HIS A 126 -15.51 -0.68 1.91
CA HIS A 126 -16.13 0.47 2.55
C HIS A 126 -16.84 1.33 1.51
N THR A 127 -18.06 1.71 1.78
CA THR A 127 -18.79 2.70 0.99
C THR A 127 -18.45 4.10 1.48
N LEU A 128 -18.11 4.96 0.54
CA LEU A 128 -17.82 6.38 0.76
C LEU A 128 -18.88 7.21 0.03
N HIS A 129 -19.50 8.15 0.74
CA HIS A 129 -20.50 9.06 0.18
C HIS A 129 -19.91 10.46 0.11
N SER A 130 -19.99 11.09 -1.05
CA SER A 130 -19.65 12.49 -1.24
C SER A 130 -20.79 13.40 -0.79
N VAL A 131 -20.48 14.66 -0.52
CA VAL A 131 -21.48 15.67 -0.19
C VAL A 131 -22.50 15.85 -1.34
N GLY A 132 -22.06 15.64 -2.59
CA GLY A 132 -22.93 15.68 -3.77
C GLY A 132 -23.75 14.39 -4.03
N GLY A 133 -23.76 13.43 -3.09
CA GLY A 133 -24.56 12.20 -3.19
C GLY A 133 -23.94 11.08 -4.01
N SER A 134 -22.78 11.31 -4.63
CA SER A 134 -22.06 10.23 -5.36
C SER A 134 -21.53 9.19 -4.39
N THR A 135 -21.61 7.93 -4.81
CA THR A 135 -21.12 6.78 -4.05
C THR A 135 -19.81 6.26 -4.67
N HIS A 136 -18.81 6.10 -3.82
CA HIS A 136 -17.50 5.52 -4.17
C HIS A 136 -17.21 4.33 -3.28
N LEU A 137 -16.25 3.50 -3.66
CA LEU A 137 -15.82 2.34 -2.89
C LEU A 137 -14.35 2.47 -2.50
N ARG A 138 -14.02 2.01 -1.29
CA ARG A 138 -12.66 1.77 -0.82
C ARG A 138 -12.51 0.28 -0.53
N ARG A 139 -11.63 -0.39 -1.23
CA ARG A 139 -11.36 -1.82 -1.08
C ARG A 139 -9.98 -2.03 -0.51
N VAL A 140 -9.90 -2.60 0.68
CA VAL A 140 -8.64 -2.89 1.36
C VAL A 140 -8.18 -4.30 0.99
N LEU A 141 -6.94 -4.45 0.53
CA LEU A 141 -6.34 -5.75 0.22
C LEU A 141 -5.94 -6.47 1.51
N SER A 142 -5.94 -7.79 1.46
CA SER A 142 -5.39 -8.65 2.51
C SER A 142 -3.86 -8.60 2.51
N ASP A 143 -3.26 -8.83 3.67
CA ASP A 143 -1.87 -9.27 3.76
C ASP A 143 -1.72 -10.71 3.25
N TRP A 144 -0.48 -11.07 2.92
CA TRP A 144 -0.11 -12.45 2.64
C TRP A 144 0.76 -12.95 3.78
N ASP A 145 0.36 -14.06 4.40
CA ASP A 145 1.06 -14.67 5.52
C ASP A 145 1.00 -16.19 5.40
N ALA A 146 2.08 -16.76 4.89
CA ALA A 146 2.20 -18.21 4.73
C ALA A 146 2.34 -18.95 6.07
N SER A 147 2.73 -18.25 7.15
CA SER A 147 2.89 -18.82 8.48
C SER A 147 1.61 -18.83 9.32
N ALA A 148 0.58 -18.12 8.88
CA ALA A 148 -0.73 -18.13 9.55
C ALA A 148 -1.38 -19.52 9.47
N GLN A 149 -2.27 -19.81 10.41
CA GLN A 149 -3.03 -21.05 10.46
C GLN A 149 -4.54 -20.76 10.41
N PRO A 150 -5.20 -20.94 9.24
CA PRO A 150 -4.67 -21.33 7.91
C PRO A 150 -3.86 -20.20 7.25
N PRO A 151 -2.99 -20.52 6.28
CA PRO A 151 -2.25 -19.52 5.51
C PRO A 151 -3.17 -18.50 4.85
N ARG A 152 -2.79 -17.21 4.88
CA ARG A 152 -3.55 -16.15 4.23
C ARG A 152 -2.90 -15.76 2.91
N LEU A 153 -3.57 -16.07 1.80
CA LEU A 153 -3.16 -15.71 0.45
C LEU A 153 -4.42 -15.29 -0.32
N ARG A 154 -4.88 -14.05 -0.10
CA ARG A 154 -6.10 -13.55 -0.73
C ARG A 154 -5.78 -12.48 -1.77
N VAL A 155 -6.36 -12.61 -2.96
CA VAL A 155 -6.25 -11.65 -4.05
C VAL A 155 -7.60 -11.00 -4.34
N LEU A 156 -7.57 -9.81 -4.94
CA LEU A 156 -8.73 -9.19 -5.56
C LEU A 156 -8.62 -9.39 -7.07
N ARG A 157 -9.56 -10.14 -7.64
CA ARG A 157 -9.65 -10.39 -9.08
C ARG A 157 -10.60 -9.38 -9.72
N LEU A 158 -10.12 -8.71 -10.75
CA LEU A 158 -10.92 -7.89 -11.66
C LEU A 158 -11.16 -8.69 -12.95
N GLN A 159 -12.41 -8.74 -13.42
CA GLN A 159 -12.81 -9.37 -14.67
C GLN A 159 -13.78 -8.43 -15.39
N CYS A 160 -13.72 -8.43 -16.73
CA CYS A 160 -14.66 -7.64 -17.52
C CYS A 160 -16.10 -8.05 -17.24
N THR A 161 -16.98 -7.09 -17.12
CA THR A 161 -18.43 -7.26 -16.90
C THR A 161 -18.82 -7.97 -15.60
N GLN A 162 -17.89 -8.18 -14.67
CA GLN A 162 -18.14 -8.81 -13.38
C GLN A 162 -17.74 -7.93 -12.21
N ALA A 163 -18.44 -8.07 -11.09
CA ALA A 163 -18.02 -7.43 -9.86
C ALA A 163 -16.67 -7.99 -9.39
N PRO A 164 -15.78 -7.13 -8.80
CA PRO A 164 -14.53 -7.58 -8.23
C PRO A 164 -14.72 -8.66 -7.17
N GLN A 165 -13.91 -9.70 -7.23
CA GLN A 165 -14.04 -10.87 -6.35
C GLN A 165 -12.78 -11.04 -5.50
N ARG A 166 -12.96 -11.29 -4.19
CA ARG A 166 -11.89 -11.74 -3.30
C ARG A 166 -11.75 -13.25 -3.42
N ILE A 167 -10.56 -13.73 -3.73
CA ILE A 167 -10.25 -15.14 -3.93
C ILE A 167 -9.16 -15.54 -2.95
N ASP A 168 -9.44 -16.57 -2.16
CA ASP A 168 -8.42 -17.23 -1.36
C ASP A 168 -7.66 -18.21 -2.27
N LEU A 169 -6.36 -18.01 -2.39
CA LEU A 169 -5.50 -18.92 -3.13
C LEU A 169 -5.12 -20.10 -2.24
N ALA A 170 -5.33 -21.32 -2.73
CA ALA A 170 -4.89 -22.51 -2.03
C ALA A 170 -3.36 -22.60 -2.06
N VAL A 171 -2.74 -22.84 -0.91
CA VAL A 171 -1.31 -23.19 -0.82
C VAL A 171 -1.20 -24.68 -1.11
N SER A 172 -1.39 -25.08 -2.37
CA SER A 172 -1.09 -26.44 -2.78
C SER A 172 0.32 -26.47 -3.40
N GLY A 173 1.27 -27.11 -2.72
CA GLY A 173 2.56 -27.47 -3.29
C GLY A 173 3.75 -26.55 -2.97
N LEU A 174 3.88 -26.07 -1.74
CA LEU A 174 5.16 -25.62 -1.17
C LEU A 174 5.61 -26.69 -0.17
N GLU A 175 5.91 -27.89 -0.64
CA GLU A 175 6.76 -28.85 0.05
C GLU A 175 8.20 -28.72 -0.44
#